data_bc9b73c11d4786c10f83f7ee1e1ba549
#
_entry.id   bc9b73c11d4786c10f83f7ee1e1ba549
#
_cell.length_a   1.000
_cell.length_b   1.000
_cell.length_c   1.000
_cell.angle_alpha   90.00
_cell.angle_beta   90.00
_cell.angle_gamma   90.00
#
_symmetry.space_group_name_H-M   'P 1'
#
loop_
_entity.id
_entity.type
_entity.pdbx_description
1 polymer ?
#
loop_
_entity_poly.entity_id
_entity_poly.type
_entity_poly.pdbx_seq_one_letter_code
_entity_poly.pdbx_strand_id
1 'polypeptide(L)'
;MPTLHLAILALIQGVTEFLPVSSSAHLAVTPRLLGWADQGLVIDVAVHVGTLGAVVLYMHREIWDMLAGVGRMLKGRRDRGAKLAGLVILATLPVIGAGFALDHYYPNGLRSLEIIAWATLGFGILLYIADSVGMTLRRIEHLEISDGLLIGIAQCLALIPGTSRSGITMTAARLLGMERTDAARFSMLLSIPAILGAGALKGYELWKSGDASLTSDAFTAAGLAFVTALIAIALMMAWLKRSGFGPFVIYRIVLGLFLLAVAYGHVGPFVVR
;
A
#
# COMPACT_ATOMS: atom_id res chain seq x y z
N MET A 1 9.37 20.20 10.15
CA MET A 1 10.13 19.92 8.90
C MET A 1 10.04 21.10 7.92
N PRO A 2 11.00 21.28 6.96
CA PRO A 2 10.76 22.22 5.86
C PRO A 2 9.50 21.86 5.08
N THR A 3 8.63 22.81 4.83
CA THR A 3 7.32 22.61 4.17
C THR A 3 7.47 21.94 2.80
N LEU A 4 8.56 22.24 2.08
CA LEU A 4 8.85 21.64 0.78
C LEU A 4 9.10 20.12 0.90
N HIS A 5 9.87 19.68 1.91
CA HIS A 5 10.13 18.24 2.14
C HIS A 5 8.84 17.50 2.45
N LEU A 6 8.01 18.09 3.32
CA LEU A 6 6.71 17.57 3.69
C LEU A 6 5.79 17.41 2.47
N ALA A 7 5.72 18.45 1.63
CA ALA A 7 4.90 18.42 0.42
C ALA A 7 5.36 17.35 -0.59
N ILE A 8 6.67 17.22 -0.79
CA ILE A 8 7.25 16.20 -1.69
C ILE A 8 6.94 14.79 -1.18
N LEU A 9 7.14 14.52 0.12
CA LEU A 9 6.85 13.21 0.71
C LEU A 9 5.34 12.87 0.63
N ALA A 10 4.47 13.84 0.92
CA ALA A 10 3.04 13.68 0.82
C ALA A 10 2.58 13.39 -0.63
N LEU A 11 3.17 14.08 -1.61
CA LEU A 11 2.89 13.89 -3.02
C LEU A 11 3.37 12.51 -3.49
N ILE A 12 4.57 12.10 -3.11
CA ILE A 12 5.13 10.77 -3.39
C ILE A 12 4.21 9.69 -2.80
N GLN A 13 3.85 9.80 -1.53
CA GLN A 13 2.98 8.85 -0.86
C GLN A 13 1.62 8.76 -1.55
N GLY A 14 0.98 9.91 -1.80
CA GLY A 14 -0.33 9.95 -2.43
C GLY A 14 -0.34 9.29 -3.80
N VAL A 15 0.68 9.54 -4.62
CA VAL A 15 0.79 8.92 -5.94
C VAL A 15 1.11 7.43 -5.85
N THR A 16 1.98 7.00 -4.94
CA THR A 16 2.56 5.65 -4.99
C THR A 16 1.86 4.61 -4.10
N GLU A 17 1.02 5.01 -3.14
CA GLU A 17 0.43 4.08 -2.16
C GLU A 17 -0.46 3.00 -2.80
N PHE A 18 -1.33 3.40 -3.72
CA PHE A 18 -2.27 2.48 -4.37
C PHE A 18 -1.79 1.97 -5.72
N LEU A 19 -0.88 2.70 -6.36
CA LEU A 19 -0.19 2.20 -7.53
C LEU A 19 0.74 1.05 -7.14
N PRO A 20 0.87 0.01 -7.95
CA PRO A 20 1.71 -1.14 -7.61
C PRO A 20 3.21 -0.86 -7.82
N VAL A 21 3.72 0.25 -7.22
CA VAL A 21 5.10 0.77 -7.41
C VAL A 21 5.92 0.89 -6.12
N SER A 22 5.34 0.59 -4.96
CA SER A 22 5.97 0.60 -3.63
C SER A 22 6.23 1.98 -3.03
N SER A 23 5.22 2.54 -2.35
CA SER A 23 5.34 3.79 -1.58
C SER A 23 6.43 3.70 -0.50
N SER A 24 6.54 2.56 0.18
CA SER A 24 7.58 2.34 1.21
C SER A 24 9.00 2.45 0.67
N ALA A 25 9.26 1.99 -0.56
CA ALA A 25 10.56 2.17 -1.22
C ALA A 25 10.84 3.66 -1.45
N HIS A 26 9.85 4.40 -1.95
CA HIS A 26 10.01 5.82 -2.24
C HIS A 26 10.23 6.65 -0.99
N LEU A 27 9.44 6.44 0.06
CA LEU A 27 9.58 7.15 1.34
C LEU A 27 10.93 6.86 2.02
N ALA A 28 11.42 5.60 1.94
CA ALA A 28 12.70 5.23 2.51
C ALA A 28 13.91 5.77 1.72
N VAL A 29 13.78 5.87 0.39
CA VAL A 29 14.89 6.21 -0.50
C VAL A 29 14.99 7.72 -0.73
N THR A 30 13.88 8.45 -0.80
CA THR A 30 13.86 9.89 -1.10
C THR A 30 14.72 10.71 -0.14
N PRO A 31 14.61 10.60 1.20
CA PRO A 31 15.49 11.34 2.10
C PRO A 31 16.96 11.00 1.91
N ARG A 32 17.28 9.73 1.70
CA ARG A 32 18.66 9.27 1.50
C ARG A 32 19.29 9.83 0.23
N LEU A 33 18.53 9.84 -0.88
CA LEU A 33 19.02 10.38 -2.17
C LEU A 33 19.19 11.90 -2.15
N LEU A 34 18.33 12.60 -1.40
CA LEU A 34 18.33 14.07 -1.32
C LEU A 34 19.17 14.61 -0.15
N GLY A 35 19.77 13.73 0.66
CA GLY A 35 20.53 14.14 1.85
C GLY A 35 19.66 14.78 2.94
N TRP A 36 18.38 14.42 3.02
CA TRP A 36 17.47 14.92 4.04
C TRP A 36 17.51 14.05 5.30
N ALA A 37 17.15 14.66 6.43
CA ALA A 37 16.86 13.89 7.64
C ALA A 37 15.61 13.02 7.42
N ASP A 38 15.59 11.83 8.04
CA ASP A 38 14.42 10.96 8.04
C ASP A 38 13.21 11.69 8.61
N GLN A 39 12.07 11.58 7.96
CA GLN A 39 10.83 12.27 8.33
C GLN A 39 10.20 11.74 9.63
N GLY A 40 10.59 10.57 10.05
CA GLY A 40 10.07 9.89 11.23
C GLY A 40 8.71 9.23 11.02
N LEU A 41 8.44 8.25 11.88
CA LEU A 41 7.29 7.35 11.75
C LEU A 41 5.93 8.09 11.85
N VAL A 42 5.85 9.20 12.58
CA VAL A 42 4.61 9.98 12.72
C VAL A 42 4.18 10.58 11.39
N ILE A 43 5.11 11.18 10.65
CA ILE A 43 4.83 11.75 9.33
C ILE A 43 4.52 10.63 8.32
N ASP A 44 5.27 9.52 8.35
CA ASP A 44 4.97 8.36 7.50
C ASP A 44 3.54 7.87 7.71
N VAL A 45 3.11 7.70 8.95
CA VAL A 45 1.74 7.28 9.25
C VAL A 45 0.72 8.35 8.88
N ALA A 46 1.02 9.64 9.09
CA ALA A 46 0.11 10.72 8.72
C ALA A 46 -0.21 10.73 7.21
N VAL A 47 0.81 10.58 6.36
CA VAL A 47 0.59 10.51 4.91
C VAL A 47 -0.19 9.26 4.50
N HIS A 48 -0.01 8.12 5.19
CA HIS A 48 -0.83 6.93 4.99
C HIS A 48 -2.30 7.13 5.41
N VAL A 49 -2.54 7.83 6.53
CA VAL A 49 -3.90 8.19 6.97
C VAL A 49 -4.57 9.12 5.95
N GLY A 50 -3.83 10.05 5.37
CA GLY A 50 -4.31 10.88 4.26
C GLY A 50 -4.75 10.04 3.07
N THR A 51 -3.90 9.11 2.62
CA THR A 51 -4.24 8.21 1.51
C THR A 51 -5.40 7.27 1.84
N LEU A 52 -5.53 6.84 3.11
CA LEU A 52 -6.70 6.08 3.57
C LEU A 52 -7.99 6.89 3.40
N GLY A 53 -8.00 8.17 3.76
CA GLY A 53 -9.15 9.05 3.51
C GLY A 53 -9.55 9.07 2.04
N ALA A 54 -8.57 9.11 1.13
CA ALA A 54 -8.82 9.07 -0.31
C ALA A 54 -9.50 7.76 -0.77
N VAL A 55 -9.03 6.61 -0.27
CA VAL A 55 -9.68 5.32 -0.56
C VAL A 55 -11.09 5.26 0.00
N VAL A 56 -11.29 5.70 1.23
CA VAL A 56 -12.63 5.72 1.85
C VAL A 56 -13.58 6.58 1.04
N LEU A 57 -13.13 7.75 0.59
CA LEU A 57 -13.95 8.61 -0.26
C LEU A 57 -14.19 7.98 -1.64
N TYR A 58 -13.17 7.43 -2.29
CA TYR A 58 -13.30 6.84 -3.62
C TYR A 58 -14.20 5.61 -3.62
N MET A 59 -14.08 4.75 -2.59
CA MET A 59 -14.82 3.49 -2.46
C MET A 59 -16.00 3.59 -1.49
N HIS A 60 -16.53 4.78 -1.26
CA HIS A 60 -17.59 5.01 -0.26
C HIS A 60 -18.83 4.11 -0.46
N ARG A 61 -19.19 3.79 -1.72
CA ARG A 61 -20.34 2.93 -2.04
C ARG A 61 -20.10 1.49 -1.61
N GLU A 62 -18.95 0.93 -1.97
CA GLU A 62 -18.55 -0.43 -1.59
C GLU A 62 -18.45 -0.56 -0.08
N ILE A 63 -17.86 0.43 0.59
CA ILE A 63 -17.74 0.45 2.06
C ILE A 63 -19.13 0.52 2.70
N TRP A 64 -20.01 1.36 2.18
CA TRP A 64 -21.38 1.44 2.66
C TRP A 64 -22.14 0.12 2.47
N ASP A 65 -21.99 -0.52 1.30
CA ASP A 65 -22.59 -1.83 1.03
C ASP A 65 -22.07 -2.92 1.98
N MET A 66 -20.75 -2.88 2.30
CA MET A 66 -20.15 -3.79 3.29
C MET A 66 -20.73 -3.56 4.68
N LEU A 67 -20.80 -2.33 5.16
CA LEU A 67 -21.34 -1.97 6.48
C LEU A 67 -22.84 -2.32 6.60
N ALA A 68 -23.63 -1.94 5.61
CA ALA A 68 -25.05 -2.28 5.55
C ALA A 68 -25.28 -3.79 5.44
N GLY A 69 -24.40 -4.49 4.69
CA GLY A 69 -24.40 -5.93 4.56
C GLY A 69 -24.16 -6.64 5.90
N VAL A 70 -23.19 -6.19 6.68
CA VAL A 70 -22.95 -6.70 8.04
C VAL A 70 -24.20 -6.51 8.91
N GLY A 71 -24.84 -5.34 8.85
CA GLY A 71 -26.10 -5.10 9.57
C GLY A 71 -27.25 -6.03 9.13
N ARG A 72 -27.33 -6.39 7.84
CA ARG A 72 -28.31 -7.38 7.33
C ARG A 72 -27.97 -8.81 7.76
N MET A 73 -26.68 -9.15 7.78
CA MET A 73 -26.19 -10.47 8.24
C MET A 73 -26.51 -10.70 9.72
N LEU A 74 -26.37 -9.69 10.57
CA LEU A 74 -26.74 -9.76 11.99
C LEU A 74 -28.25 -10.02 12.20
N LYS A 75 -29.08 -9.74 11.19
CA LYS A 75 -30.53 -10.07 11.16
C LYS A 75 -30.82 -11.41 10.46
N GLY A 76 -29.79 -12.28 10.31
CA GLY A 76 -29.93 -13.63 9.74
C GLY A 76 -30.04 -13.69 8.22
N ARG A 77 -29.74 -12.62 7.49
CA ARG A 77 -29.79 -12.59 6.02
C ARG A 77 -28.39 -12.81 5.43
N ARG A 78 -28.27 -13.70 4.43
CA ARG A 78 -27.04 -13.81 3.65
C ARG A 78 -26.87 -12.57 2.78
N ASP A 79 -25.69 -11.95 2.83
CA ASP A 79 -25.44 -10.69 2.13
C ASP A 79 -24.04 -10.67 1.48
N ARG A 80 -23.95 -10.15 0.24
CA ARG A 80 -22.67 -10.07 -0.50
C ARG A 80 -21.69 -9.07 0.10
N GLY A 81 -22.21 -7.93 0.59
CA GLY A 81 -21.37 -6.92 1.25
C GLY A 81 -20.78 -7.45 2.55
N ALA A 82 -21.58 -8.21 3.34
CA ALA A 82 -21.08 -8.88 4.55
C ALA A 82 -19.99 -9.93 4.21
N LYS A 83 -20.17 -10.71 3.13
CA LYS A 83 -19.16 -11.65 2.66
C LYS A 83 -17.86 -10.92 2.32
N LEU A 84 -17.93 -9.81 1.57
CA LEU A 84 -16.77 -9.03 1.19
C LEU A 84 -16.08 -8.44 2.43
N ALA A 85 -16.81 -7.89 3.37
CA ALA A 85 -16.28 -7.41 4.65
C ALA A 85 -15.54 -8.51 5.41
N GLY A 86 -16.12 -9.70 5.50
CA GLY A 86 -15.49 -10.87 6.12
C GLY A 86 -14.19 -11.28 5.40
N LEU A 87 -14.17 -11.26 4.07
CA LEU A 87 -12.96 -11.56 3.28
C LEU A 87 -11.86 -10.53 3.51
N VAL A 88 -12.18 -9.24 3.58
CA VAL A 88 -11.22 -8.16 3.87
C VAL A 88 -10.61 -8.34 5.26
N ILE A 89 -11.44 -8.63 6.28
CA ILE A 89 -10.96 -8.89 7.64
C ILE A 89 -10.09 -10.14 7.65
N LEU A 90 -10.54 -11.26 7.09
CA LEU A 90 -9.82 -12.52 7.05
C LEU A 90 -8.45 -12.37 6.37
N ALA A 91 -8.40 -11.69 5.22
CA ALA A 91 -7.17 -11.45 4.47
C ALA A 91 -6.21 -10.47 5.17
N THR A 92 -6.69 -9.72 6.17
CA THR A 92 -5.83 -8.83 6.98
C THR A 92 -5.16 -9.56 8.15
N LEU A 93 -5.76 -10.63 8.66
CA LEU A 93 -5.23 -11.34 9.84
C LEU A 93 -3.80 -11.89 9.65
N PRO A 94 -3.45 -12.53 8.51
CA PRO A 94 -2.08 -13.03 8.30
C PRO A 94 -1.01 -11.95 8.40
N VAL A 95 -1.23 -10.79 7.77
CA VAL A 95 -0.23 -9.72 7.77
C VAL A 95 -0.09 -9.05 9.14
N ILE A 96 -1.16 -8.99 9.93
CA ILE A 96 -1.07 -8.53 11.34
C ILE A 96 -0.19 -9.49 12.13
N GLY A 97 -0.45 -10.79 12.08
CA GLY A 97 0.36 -11.79 12.78
C GLY A 97 1.82 -11.79 12.33
N ALA A 98 2.06 -11.73 11.02
CA ALA A 98 3.41 -11.66 10.46
C ALA A 98 4.12 -10.35 10.85
N GLY A 99 3.40 -9.22 10.91
CA GLY A 99 3.94 -7.93 11.35
C GLY A 99 4.40 -7.95 12.81
N PHE A 100 3.60 -8.50 13.71
CA PHE A 100 4.00 -8.69 15.11
C PHE A 100 5.22 -9.63 15.25
N ALA A 101 5.26 -10.72 14.50
CA ALA A 101 6.40 -11.63 14.51
C ALA A 101 7.67 -10.92 13.97
N LEU A 102 7.54 -10.18 12.87
CA LEU A 102 8.67 -9.43 12.28
C LEU A 102 9.21 -8.37 13.25
N ASP A 103 8.35 -7.61 13.89
CA ASP A 103 8.74 -6.59 14.88
C ASP A 103 9.47 -7.20 16.08
N HIS A 104 9.01 -8.37 16.54
CA HIS A 104 9.63 -9.09 17.64
C HIS A 104 11.03 -9.65 17.30
N TYR A 105 11.20 -10.27 16.11
CA TYR A 105 12.45 -10.91 15.71
C TYR A 105 13.44 -9.98 15.00
N TYR A 106 12.95 -8.92 14.37
CA TYR A 106 13.72 -7.94 13.58
C TYR A 106 13.33 -6.50 13.93
N PRO A 107 13.56 -6.03 15.15
CA PRO A 107 13.11 -4.70 15.61
C PRO A 107 13.69 -3.53 14.80
N ASN A 108 14.83 -3.73 14.13
CA ASN A 108 15.43 -2.74 13.23
C ASN A 108 14.82 -2.76 11.80
N GLY A 109 13.93 -3.70 11.51
CA GLY A 109 13.30 -3.89 10.22
C GLY A 109 14.25 -4.31 9.10
N LEU A 110 13.68 -4.51 7.90
CA LEU A 110 14.41 -4.92 6.69
C LEU A 110 14.67 -3.71 5.78
N ARG A 111 15.36 -2.67 6.29
CA ARG A 111 15.46 -1.36 5.63
C ARG A 111 16.75 -1.15 4.81
N SER A 112 17.50 -2.22 4.47
CA SER A 112 18.66 -2.06 3.60
C SER A 112 18.25 -1.67 2.18
N LEU A 113 19.06 -0.82 1.54
CA LEU A 113 18.80 -0.38 0.16
C LEU A 113 18.80 -1.56 -0.81
N GLU A 114 19.66 -2.54 -0.59
CA GLU A 114 19.75 -3.77 -1.38
C GLU A 114 18.45 -4.57 -1.33
N ILE A 115 17.88 -4.78 -0.12
CA ILE A 115 16.60 -5.49 0.04
C ILE A 115 15.50 -4.74 -0.69
N ILE A 116 15.42 -3.42 -0.52
CA ILE A 116 14.42 -2.57 -1.20
C ILE A 116 14.56 -2.70 -2.72
N ALA A 117 15.77 -2.65 -3.23
CA ALA A 117 16.05 -2.71 -4.67
C ALA A 117 15.67 -4.06 -5.26
N TRP A 118 16.13 -5.17 -4.66
CA TRP A 118 15.78 -6.52 -5.11
C TRP A 118 14.29 -6.83 -4.98
N ALA A 119 13.65 -6.40 -3.90
CA ALA A 119 12.20 -6.56 -3.74
C ALA A 119 11.42 -5.74 -4.78
N THR A 120 11.83 -4.49 -5.05
CA THR A 120 11.19 -3.65 -6.07
C THR A 120 11.27 -4.30 -7.45
N LEU A 121 12.45 -4.80 -7.83
CA LEU A 121 12.68 -5.47 -9.11
C LEU A 121 11.93 -6.81 -9.19
N GLY A 122 12.16 -7.71 -8.24
CA GLY A 122 11.64 -9.08 -8.27
C GLY A 122 10.11 -9.11 -8.23
N PHE A 123 9.47 -8.37 -7.33
CA PHE A 123 8.02 -8.29 -7.27
C PHE A 123 7.41 -7.44 -8.41
N GLY A 124 8.18 -6.57 -9.06
CA GLY A 124 7.79 -5.95 -10.33
C GLY A 124 7.68 -6.96 -11.46
N ILE A 125 8.67 -7.83 -11.60
CA ILE A 125 8.67 -8.94 -12.57
C ILE A 125 7.54 -9.93 -12.27
N LEU A 126 7.32 -10.27 -10.99
CA LEU A 126 6.24 -11.17 -10.58
C LEU A 126 4.86 -10.61 -10.94
N LEU A 127 4.63 -9.30 -10.78
CA LEU A 127 3.40 -8.64 -11.21
C LEU A 127 3.21 -8.74 -12.73
N TYR A 128 4.29 -8.57 -13.52
CA TYR A 128 4.24 -8.76 -14.97
C TYR A 128 3.82 -10.18 -15.35
N ILE A 129 4.45 -11.17 -14.73
CA ILE A 129 4.10 -12.59 -14.98
C ILE A 129 2.63 -12.83 -14.62
N ALA A 130 2.18 -12.42 -13.45
CA ALA A 130 0.80 -12.60 -13.00
C ALA A 130 -0.21 -11.90 -13.91
N ASP A 131 0.11 -10.72 -14.43
CA ASP A 131 -0.77 -10.01 -15.36
C ASP A 131 -0.81 -10.65 -16.75
N SER A 132 0.31 -11.25 -17.19
CA SER A 132 0.43 -11.90 -18.50
C SER A 132 -0.22 -13.27 -18.55
N VAL A 133 -0.09 -14.09 -17.49
CA VAL A 133 -0.64 -15.45 -17.44
C VAL A 133 -2.01 -15.51 -16.79
N GLY A 134 -2.39 -14.50 -16.01
CA GLY A 134 -3.66 -14.46 -15.28
C GLY A 134 -4.85 -14.36 -16.23
N MET A 135 -5.74 -15.35 -16.18
CA MET A 135 -7.04 -15.27 -16.84
C MET A 135 -7.85 -14.11 -16.25
N THR A 136 -8.68 -13.47 -17.07
CA THR A 136 -9.50 -12.30 -16.67
C THR A 136 -10.97 -12.71 -16.61
N LEU A 137 -11.30 -13.68 -15.75
CA LEU A 137 -12.62 -14.31 -15.72
C LEU A 137 -13.37 -14.11 -14.41
N ARG A 138 -12.67 -13.71 -13.35
CA ARG A 138 -13.25 -13.61 -12.00
C ARG A 138 -13.37 -12.15 -11.55
N ARG A 139 -14.51 -11.83 -10.94
CA ARG A 139 -14.78 -10.53 -10.31
C ARG A 139 -14.70 -10.65 -8.79
N ILE A 140 -14.67 -9.52 -8.12
CA ILE A 140 -14.62 -9.45 -6.65
C ILE A 140 -15.76 -10.23 -5.98
N GLU A 141 -16.92 -10.33 -6.63
CA GLU A 141 -18.10 -11.06 -6.14
C GLU A 141 -17.89 -12.58 -6.12
N HIS A 142 -16.96 -13.08 -6.96
CA HIS A 142 -16.65 -14.51 -7.08
C HIS A 142 -15.58 -14.98 -6.08
N LEU A 143 -15.02 -14.05 -5.27
CA LEU A 143 -14.02 -14.42 -4.27
C LEU A 143 -14.62 -15.35 -3.23
N GLU A 144 -13.86 -16.40 -2.92
CA GLU A 144 -14.13 -17.36 -1.86
C GLU A 144 -13.21 -17.13 -0.65
N ILE A 145 -13.48 -17.84 0.44
CA ILE A 145 -12.69 -17.75 1.68
C ILE A 145 -11.21 -18.11 1.41
N SER A 146 -10.98 -19.16 0.61
CA SER A 146 -9.64 -19.59 0.18
C SER A 146 -8.89 -18.50 -0.57
N ASP A 147 -9.58 -17.78 -1.48
CA ASP A 147 -8.97 -16.68 -2.24
C ASP A 147 -8.55 -15.53 -1.32
N GLY A 148 -9.44 -15.13 -0.41
CA GLY A 148 -9.16 -14.10 0.58
C GLY A 148 -7.95 -14.46 1.45
N LEU A 149 -7.87 -15.71 1.91
CA LEU A 149 -6.74 -16.19 2.71
C LEU A 149 -5.44 -16.22 1.91
N LEU A 150 -5.45 -16.70 0.66
CA LEU A 150 -4.26 -16.72 -0.21
C LEU A 150 -3.75 -15.30 -0.50
N ILE A 151 -4.64 -14.34 -0.79
CA ILE A 151 -4.25 -12.94 -0.98
C ILE A 151 -3.71 -12.37 0.33
N GLY A 152 -4.31 -12.72 1.49
CA GLY A 152 -3.86 -12.29 2.80
C GLY A 152 -2.47 -12.84 3.17
N ILE A 153 -2.19 -14.10 2.85
CA ILE A 153 -0.86 -14.71 3.02
C ILE A 153 0.16 -14.00 2.11
N ALA A 154 -0.19 -13.77 0.84
CA ALA A 154 0.66 -13.03 -0.07
C ALA A 154 0.93 -11.60 0.44
N GLN A 155 -0.04 -10.98 1.10
CA GLN A 155 0.11 -9.64 1.71
C GLN A 155 1.22 -9.60 2.77
N CYS A 156 1.56 -10.73 3.43
CA CYS A 156 2.67 -10.78 4.39
C CYS A 156 4.02 -10.39 3.75
N LEU A 157 4.19 -10.65 2.45
CA LEU A 157 5.39 -10.25 1.72
C LEU A 157 5.52 -8.72 1.61
N ALA A 158 4.44 -7.97 1.79
CA ALA A 158 4.46 -6.51 1.82
C ALA A 158 5.24 -5.92 3.02
N LEU A 159 5.50 -6.74 4.04
CA LEU A 159 6.37 -6.35 5.16
C LEU A 159 7.83 -6.18 4.74
N ILE A 160 8.23 -6.74 3.59
CA ILE A 160 9.54 -6.50 2.97
C ILE A 160 9.44 -5.17 2.20
N PRO A 161 10.19 -4.12 2.59
CA PRO A 161 10.17 -2.84 1.88
C PRO A 161 10.60 -3.03 0.42
N GLY A 162 9.92 -2.34 -0.50
CA GLY A 162 10.13 -2.54 -1.94
C GLY A 162 9.13 -3.48 -2.61
N THR A 163 8.51 -4.41 -1.86
CA THR A 163 7.52 -5.36 -2.41
C THR A 163 6.30 -4.65 -3.00
N SER A 164 5.81 -3.58 -2.37
CA SER A 164 4.52 -2.94 -2.60
C SER A 164 3.33 -3.78 -2.12
N ARG A 165 2.63 -3.29 -1.09
CA ARG A 165 1.42 -3.97 -0.59
C ARG A 165 0.35 -4.09 -1.69
N SER A 166 0.05 -2.97 -2.37
CA SER A 166 -0.88 -2.97 -3.50
C SER A 166 -0.39 -3.89 -4.62
N GLY A 167 0.91 -3.87 -4.92
CA GLY A 167 1.50 -4.73 -5.96
C GLY A 167 1.35 -6.21 -5.65
N ILE A 168 1.68 -6.68 -4.45
CA ILE A 168 1.62 -8.11 -4.12
C ILE A 168 0.18 -8.63 -4.00
N THR A 169 -0.74 -7.83 -3.44
CA THR A 169 -2.15 -8.22 -3.35
C THR A 169 -2.82 -8.25 -4.73
N MET A 170 -2.51 -7.29 -5.63
CA MET A 170 -2.95 -7.33 -7.02
C MET A 170 -2.33 -8.53 -7.77
N THR A 171 -1.05 -8.82 -7.53
CA THR A 171 -0.36 -9.98 -8.12
C THR A 171 -1.07 -11.28 -7.74
N ALA A 172 -1.33 -11.50 -6.45
CA ALA A 172 -2.05 -12.68 -5.97
C ALA A 172 -3.46 -12.77 -6.55
N ALA A 173 -4.20 -11.66 -6.57
CA ALA A 173 -5.54 -11.60 -7.14
C ALA A 173 -5.53 -11.91 -8.67
N ARG A 174 -4.52 -11.44 -9.41
CA ARG A 174 -4.36 -11.76 -10.84
C ARG A 174 -4.05 -13.24 -11.07
N LEU A 175 -3.20 -13.85 -10.27
CA LEU A 175 -2.92 -15.29 -10.32
C LEU A 175 -4.17 -16.14 -10.04
N LEU A 176 -5.10 -15.64 -9.23
CA LEU A 176 -6.40 -16.25 -8.98
C LEU A 176 -7.44 -15.98 -10.10
N GLY A 177 -7.04 -15.31 -11.18
CA GLY A 177 -7.87 -15.05 -12.35
C GLY A 177 -8.80 -13.84 -12.24
N MET A 178 -8.57 -12.94 -11.29
CA MET A 178 -9.39 -11.72 -11.13
C MET A 178 -9.15 -10.71 -12.26
N GLU A 179 -10.18 -9.98 -12.64
CA GLU A 179 -10.07 -8.79 -13.49
C GLU A 179 -9.14 -7.74 -12.85
N ARG A 180 -8.38 -7.00 -13.68
CA ARG A 180 -7.41 -5.99 -13.20
C ARG A 180 -8.02 -4.94 -12.28
N THR A 181 -9.18 -4.42 -12.67
CA THR A 181 -9.93 -3.43 -11.89
C THR A 181 -10.40 -3.98 -10.56
N ASP A 182 -10.86 -5.22 -10.53
CA ASP A 182 -11.36 -5.87 -9.31
C ASP A 182 -10.22 -6.29 -8.38
N ALA A 183 -9.07 -6.71 -8.94
CA ALA A 183 -7.85 -6.92 -8.17
C ALA A 183 -7.39 -5.63 -7.48
N ALA A 184 -7.43 -4.49 -8.19
CA ALA A 184 -7.12 -3.18 -7.61
C ALA A 184 -8.14 -2.76 -6.54
N ARG A 185 -9.45 -2.96 -6.78
CA ARG A 185 -10.51 -2.65 -5.80
C ARG A 185 -10.34 -3.46 -4.52
N PHE A 186 -10.12 -4.78 -4.62
CA PHE A 186 -9.91 -5.63 -3.45
C PHE A 186 -8.64 -5.23 -2.69
N SER A 187 -7.55 -4.94 -3.41
CA SER A 187 -6.30 -4.42 -2.82
C SER A 187 -6.51 -3.11 -2.05
N MET A 188 -7.30 -2.18 -2.59
CA MET A 188 -7.65 -0.93 -1.92
C MET A 188 -8.48 -1.18 -0.65
N LEU A 189 -9.47 -2.07 -0.69
CA LEU A 189 -10.25 -2.44 0.50
C LEU A 189 -9.39 -3.05 1.60
N LEU A 190 -8.40 -3.88 1.25
CA LEU A 190 -7.43 -4.45 2.20
C LEU A 190 -6.56 -3.39 2.89
N SER A 191 -6.36 -2.22 2.28
CA SER A 191 -5.62 -1.13 2.91
C SER A 191 -6.32 -0.53 4.12
N ILE A 192 -7.64 -0.57 4.13
CA ILE A 192 -8.44 0.12 5.15
C ILE A 192 -8.11 -0.40 6.56
N PRO A 193 -8.29 -1.70 6.89
CA PRO A 193 -7.98 -2.18 8.23
C PRO A 193 -6.49 -2.09 8.56
N ALA A 194 -5.59 -2.27 7.59
CA ALA A 194 -4.15 -2.22 7.81
C ALA A 194 -3.67 -0.80 8.19
N ILE A 195 -4.11 0.23 7.45
CA ILE A 195 -3.72 1.62 7.73
C ILE A 195 -4.46 2.16 8.96
N LEU A 196 -5.73 1.76 9.18
CA LEU A 196 -6.46 2.16 10.39
C LEU A 196 -5.76 1.70 11.66
N GLY A 197 -5.24 0.47 11.69
CA GLY A 197 -4.51 -0.05 12.85
C GLY A 197 -3.25 0.76 13.16
N ALA A 198 -2.41 1.01 12.16
CA ALA A 198 -1.20 1.82 12.31
C ALA A 198 -1.53 3.29 12.66
N GLY A 199 -2.54 3.86 11.99
CA GLY A 199 -2.99 5.23 12.18
C GLY A 199 -3.54 5.48 13.59
N ALA A 200 -4.32 4.55 14.14
CA ALA A 200 -4.85 4.65 15.49
C ALA A 200 -3.74 4.65 16.55
N LEU A 201 -2.75 3.75 16.40
CA LEU A 201 -1.63 3.66 17.32
C LEU A 201 -0.79 4.94 17.33
N LYS A 202 -0.35 5.40 16.15
CA LYS A 202 0.52 6.58 16.02
C LYS A 202 -0.22 7.88 16.24
N GLY A 203 -1.50 7.94 15.90
CA GLY A 203 -2.36 9.07 16.25
C GLY A 203 -2.51 9.26 17.77
N TYR A 204 -2.63 8.15 18.50
CA TYR A 204 -2.65 8.19 19.97
C TYR A 204 -1.31 8.68 20.56
N GLU A 205 -0.17 8.18 20.03
CA GLU A 205 1.17 8.62 20.45
C GLU A 205 1.36 10.13 20.18
N LEU A 206 0.96 10.62 19.01
CA LEU A 206 1.04 12.03 18.64
C LEU A 206 0.18 12.89 19.57
N TRP A 207 -1.05 12.47 19.83
CA TRP A 207 -1.94 13.18 20.77
C TRP A 207 -1.33 13.26 22.17
N LYS A 208 -0.72 12.17 22.64
CA LYS A 208 -0.08 12.10 23.96
C LYS A 208 1.19 12.96 24.04
N SER A 209 1.91 13.16 22.93
CA SER A 209 3.14 13.97 22.89
C SER A 209 2.87 15.46 23.14
N GLY A 210 1.68 15.95 22.77
CA GLY A 210 1.32 17.37 22.87
C GLY A 210 2.12 18.30 21.93
N ASP A 211 2.89 17.75 20.99
CA ASP A 211 3.70 18.52 20.03
C ASP A 211 2.81 19.16 18.95
N ALA A 212 2.50 20.45 19.14
CA ALA A 212 1.63 21.20 18.22
C ALA A 212 2.26 21.38 16.83
N SER A 213 3.59 21.53 16.74
CA SER A 213 4.29 21.69 15.45
C SER A 213 4.25 20.39 14.65
N LEU A 214 4.57 19.26 15.28
CA LEU A 214 4.48 17.94 14.65
C LEU A 214 3.05 17.60 14.26
N THR A 215 2.07 17.99 15.07
CA THR A 215 0.65 17.80 14.78
C THR A 215 0.23 18.60 13.55
N SER A 216 0.63 19.85 13.41
CA SER A 216 0.36 20.69 12.23
C SER A 216 0.99 20.11 10.96
N ASP A 217 2.26 19.68 11.05
CA ASP A 217 2.97 19.02 9.95
C ASP A 217 2.25 17.73 9.51
N ALA A 218 1.80 16.91 10.46
CA ALA A 218 1.08 15.67 10.20
C ALA A 218 -0.26 15.92 9.49
N PHE A 219 -1.05 16.90 9.92
CA PHE A 219 -2.31 17.24 9.23
C PHE A 219 -2.08 17.80 7.83
N THR A 220 -1.06 18.64 7.65
CA THR A 220 -0.70 19.18 6.33
C THR A 220 -0.28 18.07 5.38
N ALA A 221 0.59 17.15 5.83
CA ALA A 221 1.03 16.00 5.07
C ALA A 221 -0.14 15.07 4.70
N ALA A 222 -1.02 14.78 5.66
CA ALA A 222 -2.21 13.96 5.42
C ALA A 222 -3.15 14.58 4.40
N GLY A 223 -3.40 15.91 4.48
CA GLY A 223 -4.24 16.62 3.53
C GLY A 223 -3.69 16.60 2.10
N LEU A 224 -2.40 16.84 1.93
CA LEU A 224 -1.74 16.78 0.63
C LEU A 224 -1.74 15.35 0.06
N ALA A 225 -1.42 14.35 0.89
CA ALA A 225 -1.46 12.94 0.50
C ALA A 225 -2.88 12.48 0.12
N PHE A 226 -3.91 12.97 0.83
CA PHE A 226 -5.31 12.70 0.49
C PHE A 226 -5.66 13.17 -0.93
N VAL A 227 -5.38 14.43 -1.25
CA VAL A 227 -5.73 14.99 -2.57
C VAL A 227 -4.98 14.26 -3.68
N THR A 228 -3.67 14.05 -3.51
CA THR A 228 -2.85 13.39 -4.53
C THR A 228 -3.22 11.92 -4.71
N ALA A 229 -3.54 11.20 -3.62
CA ALA A 229 -4.00 9.82 -3.70
C ALA A 229 -5.36 9.70 -4.40
N LEU A 230 -6.29 10.61 -4.14
CA LEU A 230 -7.61 10.58 -4.80
C LEU A 230 -7.48 10.70 -6.33
N ILE A 231 -6.62 11.61 -6.79
CA ILE A 231 -6.30 11.78 -8.22
C ILE A 231 -5.61 10.51 -8.76
N ALA A 232 -4.60 10.01 -8.05
CA ALA A 232 -3.84 8.83 -8.47
C ALA A 232 -4.72 7.58 -8.57
N ILE A 233 -5.61 7.34 -7.61
CA ILE A 233 -6.60 6.24 -7.65
C ILE A 233 -7.51 6.38 -8.86
N ALA A 234 -8.07 7.57 -9.10
CA ALA A 234 -8.98 7.80 -10.22
C ALA A 234 -8.28 7.53 -11.57
N LEU A 235 -7.05 8.01 -11.74
CA LEU A 235 -6.25 7.78 -12.95
C LEU A 235 -5.87 6.31 -13.10
N MET A 236 -5.40 5.65 -12.05
CA MET A 236 -5.08 4.22 -12.08
C MET A 236 -6.30 3.37 -12.48
N MET A 237 -7.45 3.61 -11.85
CA MET A 237 -8.66 2.87 -12.14
C MET A 237 -9.19 3.13 -13.56
N ALA A 238 -9.07 4.36 -14.08
CA ALA A 238 -9.39 4.68 -15.45
C ALA A 238 -8.45 3.96 -16.45
N TRP A 239 -7.16 3.87 -16.11
CA TRP A 239 -6.16 3.15 -16.89
C TRP A 239 -6.44 1.65 -16.92
N LEU A 240 -6.66 1.02 -15.76
CA LEU A 240 -6.85 -0.43 -15.64
C LEU A 240 -8.12 -0.95 -16.32
N LYS A 241 -9.10 -0.08 -16.60
CA LYS A 241 -10.28 -0.42 -17.43
C LYS A 241 -9.92 -0.73 -18.88
N ARG A 242 -8.81 -0.22 -19.39
CA ARG A 242 -8.44 -0.30 -20.82
C ARG A 242 -7.10 -0.96 -21.05
N SER A 243 -6.26 -1.03 -20.04
CA SER A 243 -4.84 -1.42 -20.16
C SER A 243 -4.40 -2.28 -18.98
N GLY A 244 -3.21 -2.90 -19.09
CA GLY A 244 -2.62 -3.74 -18.06
C GLY A 244 -1.68 -2.98 -17.10
N PHE A 245 -0.99 -3.76 -16.27
CA PHE A 245 -0.03 -3.24 -15.29
C PHE A 245 1.33 -2.84 -15.91
N GLY A 246 1.52 -2.95 -17.23
CA GLY A 246 2.77 -2.73 -17.94
C GLY A 246 3.56 -1.47 -17.53
N PRO A 247 2.97 -0.26 -17.52
CA PRO A 247 3.69 0.96 -17.13
C PRO A 247 4.24 0.91 -15.70
N PHE A 248 3.48 0.35 -14.76
CA PHE A 248 3.91 0.20 -13.36
C PHE A 248 5.06 -0.82 -13.23
N VAL A 249 5.00 -1.90 -14.02
CA VAL A 249 6.06 -2.91 -14.10
C VAL A 249 7.35 -2.30 -14.64
N ILE A 250 7.27 -1.59 -15.78
CA ILE A 250 8.43 -0.92 -16.39
C ILE A 250 9.07 0.05 -15.38
N TYR A 251 8.22 0.87 -14.72
CA TYR A 251 8.69 1.78 -13.68
C TYR A 251 9.44 1.05 -12.56
N ARG A 252 8.89 -0.07 -12.05
CA ARG A 252 9.54 -0.88 -11.00
C ARG A 252 10.86 -1.48 -11.44
N ILE A 253 10.94 -1.97 -12.69
CA ILE A 253 12.18 -2.53 -13.23
C ILE A 253 13.25 -1.44 -13.30
N VAL A 254 12.92 -0.27 -13.87
CA VAL A 254 13.85 0.86 -13.96
C VAL A 254 14.29 1.34 -12.58
N LEU A 255 13.33 1.53 -11.66
CA LEU A 255 13.63 1.94 -10.29
C LEU A 255 14.48 0.91 -9.56
N GLY A 256 14.13 -0.38 -9.65
CA GLY A 256 14.89 -1.46 -9.00
C GLY A 256 16.33 -1.56 -9.51
N LEU A 257 16.54 -1.48 -10.82
CA LEU A 257 17.88 -1.45 -11.41
C LEU A 257 18.67 -0.21 -10.99
N PHE A 258 18.03 0.96 -10.96
CA PHE A 258 18.66 2.18 -10.47
C PHE A 258 19.08 2.04 -9.00
N LEU A 259 18.21 1.54 -8.14
CA LEU A 259 18.51 1.33 -6.72
C LEU A 259 19.60 0.29 -6.50
N LEU A 260 19.68 -0.77 -7.32
CA LEU A 260 20.80 -1.73 -7.31
C LEU A 260 22.11 -1.05 -7.70
N ALA A 261 22.11 -0.24 -8.76
CA ALA A 261 23.29 0.50 -9.17
C ALA A 261 23.80 1.45 -8.07
N VAL A 262 22.88 2.09 -7.32
CA VAL A 262 23.22 2.91 -6.15
C VAL A 262 23.75 2.05 -5.00
N ALA A 263 23.08 0.94 -4.68
CA ALA A 263 23.45 0.05 -3.57
C ALA A 263 24.84 -0.56 -3.75
N TYR A 264 25.21 -0.89 -4.99
CA TYR A 264 26.53 -1.45 -5.33
C TYR A 264 27.58 -0.39 -5.73
N GLY A 265 27.28 0.89 -5.54
CA GLY A 265 28.25 1.99 -5.74
C GLY A 265 28.59 2.33 -7.20
N HIS A 266 27.74 1.90 -8.15
CA HIS A 266 27.94 2.21 -9.57
C HIS A 266 27.44 3.60 -9.97
N VAL A 267 26.63 4.26 -9.14
CA VAL A 267 26.03 5.57 -9.39
C VAL A 267 26.19 6.47 -8.16
N GLY A 268 26.93 7.56 -8.34
CA GLY A 268 27.00 8.77 -7.52
C GLY A 268 27.49 8.66 -6.07
N PRO A 269 27.80 9.79 -5.42
CA PRO A 269 28.11 9.85 -4.00
C PRO A 269 26.81 9.95 -3.18
N PHE A 270 25.87 9.03 -3.42
CA PHE A 270 24.70 8.91 -2.53
C PHE A 270 25.18 8.30 -1.22
N VAL A 271 25.03 9.02 -0.10
CA VAL A 271 25.46 8.56 1.22
C VAL A 271 24.60 7.36 1.62
N VAL A 272 25.07 6.17 1.26
CA VAL A 272 24.53 4.92 1.77
C VAL A 272 25.12 4.72 3.17
N ARG A 273 24.51 5.34 4.18
CA ARG A 273 24.77 5.05 5.60
C ARG A 273 23.57 4.40 6.24
#